data_871084a7842664e11b7cb5f9249b3a8f
#
_entry.id   871084a7842664e11b7cb5f9249b3a8f
#
_cell.length_a   1.000
_cell.length_b   1.000
_cell.length_c   1.000
_cell.angle_alpha   90.00
_cell.angle_beta   90.00
_cell.angle_gamma   90.00
#
_symmetry.space_group_name_H-M   'P 1'
#
loop_
_entity.id
_entity.type
_entity.pdbx_description
1 polymer ?
#
loop_
_entity_poly.entity_id
_entity_poly.type
_entity_poly.pdbx_seq_one_letter_code
_entity_poly.pdbx_strand_id
1 'polypeptide(L)'
;MKKITALLLALLMFVGVFAGCNKAGNNDTTSAPTESSEQPSAGNETPDGKSLKIVTTIFPEYDWVKEILGDKADNTDLTLLLDNGVDLHSYQPTADDIVKISDCDLFIYVGGESDEWVDDALKNATNKNMKVINLLDVL
;
A
#
# COMPACT_ATOMS: atom_id res chain seq x y z
N MET A 1 28.70 39.88 4.19
CA MET A 1 28.37 40.95 5.13
C MET A 1 27.08 41.62 4.70
N LYS A 2 26.12 41.69 5.61
CA LYS A 2 24.84 42.44 5.51
C LYS A 2 23.87 41.90 4.43
N LYS A 3 22.74 41.25 4.69
CA LYS A 3 21.65 41.68 5.57
C LYS A 3 20.84 40.46 6.05
N ILE A 4 21.05 40.10 7.27
CA ILE A 4 20.08 39.45 8.13
C ILE A 4 19.34 40.60 8.80
N THR A 5 18.05 40.69 8.68
CA THR A 5 17.16 41.26 9.69
C THR A 5 15.76 41.48 9.09
N ALA A 6 14.82 41.09 9.86
CA ALA A 6 13.41 41.45 9.78
C ALA A 6 12.51 40.57 8.90
N LEU A 7 11.87 39.56 9.51
CA LEU A 7 10.43 39.57 9.76
C LEU A 7 10.03 38.48 10.76
N LEU A 8 10.34 38.75 12.02
CA LEU A 8 9.59 38.27 13.15
C LEU A 8 8.43 39.25 13.34
N LEU A 9 7.21 38.82 13.25
CA LEU A 9 5.99 39.30 13.89
C LEU A 9 4.76 39.09 12.98
N ALA A 10 4.06 38.02 13.20
CA ALA A 10 2.61 37.99 13.18
C ALA A 10 2.16 36.64 13.76
N LEU A 11 2.37 36.51 15.06
CA LEU A 11 1.65 35.66 15.96
C LEU A 11 0.37 36.38 16.29
N LEU A 12 -0.78 35.72 16.24
CA LEU A 12 -1.86 35.86 17.21
C LEU A 12 -3.21 35.39 16.64
N MET A 13 -3.72 34.37 17.35
CA MET A 13 -5.12 34.17 17.68
C MET A 13 -6.09 33.63 16.62
N PHE A 14 -6.38 32.34 16.73
CA PHE A 14 -7.78 31.91 16.73
C PHE A 14 -7.94 30.72 17.67
N VAL A 15 -8.25 31.04 18.93
CA VAL A 15 -8.90 30.13 19.87
C VAL A 15 -10.38 30.21 19.60
N GLY A 16 -10.96 29.16 19.05
CA GLY A 16 -12.40 29.01 18.88
C GLY A 16 -12.89 27.80 19.68
N VAL A 17 -13.38 28.09 20.86
CA VAL A 17 -14.11 27.17 21.73
C VAL A 17 -15.48 26.89 21.14
N PHE A 18 -15.83 25.63 20.85
CA PHE A 18 -17.22 25.19 20.73
C PHE A 18 -17.50 24.12 21.78
N ALA A 19 -18.08 24.59 22.87
CA ALA A 19 -18.76 23.77 23.85
C ALA A 19 -20.27 23.76 23.57
N GLY A 20 -20.90 22.61 23.81
CA GLY A 20 -22.35 22.48 24.02
C GLY A 20 -23.08 21.80 22.87
N CYS A 21 -24.00 20.88 23.06
CA CYS A 21 -24.85 20.53 24.17
C CYS A 21 -25.33 19.09 24.07
N ASN A 22 -25.38 18.48 25.20
CA ASN A 22 -26.12 17.29 25.56
C ASN A 22 -27.64 17.51 25.46
N LYS A 23 -28.41 16.53 24.92
CA LYS A 23 -29.79 16.30 25.32
C LYS A 23 -30.20 14.85 25.18
N ALA A 24 -30.45 14.28 26.34
CA ALA A 24 -31.10 13.00 26.55
C ALA A 24 -32.61 13.07 26.20
N GLY A 25 -33.17 11.93 25.76
CA GLY A 25 -34.61 11.75 25.64
C GLY A 25 -34.90 10.26 25.39
N ASN A 26 -35.37 9.60 26.48
CA ASN A 26 -35.92 8.25 26.50
C ASN A 26 -37.22 8.17 25.67
N ASN A 27 -37.50 7.01 25.06
CA ASN A 27 -38.59 6.07 25.40
C ASN A 27 -38.82 5.07 24.27
N ASP A 28 -38.69 3.83 24.62
CA ASP A 28 -39.63 2.68 24.72
C ASP A 28 -40.20 2.07 23.46
N THR A 29 -39.93 0.76 23.40
CA THR A 29 -40.80 -0.38 23.18
C THR A 29 -41.20 -0.73 21.72
N THR A 30 -40.72 -1.83 21.19
CA THR A 30 -41.44 -3.08 20.97
C THR A 30 -40.68 -4.03 20.04
N SER A 31 -40.62 -5.26 20.50
CA SER A 31 -40.02 -6.47 19.97
C SER A 31 -40.54 -6.92 18.60
N ALA A 32 -39.65 -7.51 17.78
CA ALA A 32 -39.83 -8.83 17.18
C ALA A 32 -38.58 -9.27 16.41
N PRO A 33 -38.24 -10.55 16.36
CA PRO A 33 -36.95 -11.06 15.96
C PRO A 33 -36.86 -11.28 14.45
N THR A 34 -35.76 -10.82 13.87
CA THR A 34 -35.39 -11.24 12.51
C THR A 34 -34.04 -11.93 12.58
N GLU A 35 -34.04 -13.13 12.09
CA GLU A 35 -32.97 -14.09 12.06
C GLU A 35 -31.63 -13.46 11.55
N SER A 36 -30.61 -13.64 12.38
CA SER A 36 -29.21 -13.40 12.05
C SER A 36 -28.72 -14.51 11.15
N SER A 37 -28.56 -14.23 9.87
CA SER A 37 -27.69 -15.04 9.03
C SER A 37 -26.25 -14.59 9.26
N GLU A 38 -25.59 -15.28 10.17
CA GLU A 38 -24.14 -15.18 10.34
C GLU A 38 -23.46 -15.73 9.08
N GLN A 39 -22.96 -14.82 8.26
CA GLN A 39 -21.95 -15.11 7.24
C GLN A 39 -20.61 -15.09 7.94
N PRO A 40 -19.80 -16.17 7.89
CA PRO A 40 -18.49 -16.15 8.51
C PRO A 40 -17.59 -15.18 7.73
N SER A 41 -17.34 -14.03 8.30
CA SER A 41 -16.23 -13.15 7.90
C SER A 41 -14.95 -13.89 8.28
N ALA A 42 -14.32 -14.53 7.31
CA ALA A 42 -12.97 -15.01 7.46
C ALA A 42 -12.04 -13.78 7.51
N GLY A 43 -11.92 -13.19 8.70
CA GLY A 43 -10.89 -12.24 9.02
C GLY A 43 -9.56 -12.95 8.98
N ASN A 44 -8.83 -12.80 7.89
CA ASN A 44 -7.43 -13.17 7.83
C ASN A 44 -6.63 -11.98 8.40
N GLU A 45 -6.64 -11.87 9.74
CA GLU A 45 -5.74 -10.94 10.42
C GLU A 45 -4.33 -11.46 10.25
N THR A 46 -3.48 -10.66 9.60
CA THR A 46 -2.04 -10.88 9.56
C THR A 46 -1.52 -10.77 11.00
N PRO A 47 -0.81 -11.76 11.56
CA PRO A 47 -0.51 -11.84 12.99
C PRO A 47 0.44 -10.78 13.54
N ASP A 48 0.91 -9.81 12.77
CA ASP A 48 2.02 -8.95 13.19
C ASP A 48 1.86 -7.45 12.86
N GLY A 49 0.68 -6.95 12.52
CA GLY A 49 0.48 -5.50 12.28
C GLY A 49 1.38 -4.90 11.17
N LYS A 50 2.13 -5.73 10.45
CA LYS A 50 3.00 -5.31 9.35
C LYS A 50 2.19 -5.26 8.07
N SER A 51 2.22 -4.12 7.38
CA SER A 51 1.64 -3.99 6.04
C SER A 51 2.31 -4.97 5.07
N LEU A 52 1.50 -5.66 4.26
CA LEU A 52 2.00 -6.52 3.17
C LEU A 52 2.68 -5.65 2.12
N LYS A 53 3.91 -5.98 1.76
CA LYS A 53 4.69 -5.28 0.75
C LYS A 53 4.66 -6.03 -0.56
N ILE A 54 4.10 -5.41 -1.59
CA ILE A 54 4.00 -5.99 -2.93
C ILE A 54 4.69 -5.07 -3.93
N VAL A 55 5.53 -5.63 -4.78
CA VAL A 55 6.21 -4.92 -5.86
C VAL A 55 5.80 -5.52 -7.20
N THR A 56 5.44 -4.68 -8.15
CA THR A 56 5.09 -5.05 -9.52
C THR A 56 5.95 -4.27 -10.52
N THR A 57 6.22 -4.83 -11.69
CA THR A 57 7.02 -4.15 -12.69
C THR A 57 6.20 -3.21 -13.55
N ILE A 58 5.07 -3.64 -14.11
CA ILE A 58 4.25 -2.86 -15.04
C ILE A 58 2.85 -2.58 -14.50
N PHE A 59 2.20 -1.57 -15.08
CA PHE A 59 0.86 -1.11 -14.65
C PHE A 59 -0.22 -2.22 -14.66
N PRO A 60 -0.33 -3.10 -15.66
CA PRO A 60 -1.35 -4.16 -15.62
C PRO A 60 -1.27 -5.04 -14.37
N GLU A 61 -0.06 -5.42 -13.95
CA GLU A 61 0.15 -6.21 -12.73
C GLU A 61 -0.29 -5.45 -11.48
N TYR A 62 0.08 -4.17 -11.41
CA TYR A 62 -0.31 -3.27 -10.32
C TYR A 62 -1.83 -3.16 -10.22
N ASP A 63 -2.50 -2.95 -11.33
CA ASP A 63 -3.95 -2.79 -11.41
C ASP A 63 -4.66 -4.09 -11.00
N TRP A 64 -4.23 -5.24 -11.50
CA TRP A 64 -4.78 -6.55 -11.11
C TRP A 64 -4.61 -6.83 -9.62
N VAL A 65 -3.44 -6.56 -9.06
CA VAL A 65 -3.20 -6.72 -7.61
C VAL A 65 -4.14 -5.81 -6.82
N LYS A 66 -4.29 -4.57 -7.23
CA LYS A 66 -5.18 -3.60 -6.57
C LYS A 66 -6.63 -4.07 -6.60
N GLU A 67 -7.11 -4.55 -7.74
CA GLU A 67 -8.47 -5.10 -7.88
C GLU A 67 -8.68 -6.34 -7.01
N ILE A 68 -7.70 -7.24 -6.95
CA ILE A 68 -7.77 -8.45 -6.11
C ILE A 68 -7.79 -8.11 -4.62
N LEU A 69 -7.01 -7.11 -4.20
CA LEU A 69 -6.96 -6.65 -2.81
C LEU A 69 -8.26 -5.95 -2.38
N GLY A 70 -8.94 -5.24 -3.31
CA GLY A 70 -10.13 -4.45 -2.99
C GLY A 70 -9.85 -3.49 -1.84
N ASP A 71 -10.70 -3.48 -0.83
CA ASP A 71 -10.57 -2.58 0.34
C ASP A 71 -9.27 -2.80 1.16
N LYS A 72 -8.58 -3.93 0.95
CA LYS A 72 -7.30 -4.20 1.61
C LYS A 72 -6.12 -3.46 0.96
N ALA A 73 -6.30 -2.91 -0.24
CA ALA A 73 -5.25 -2.18 -0.95
C ALA A 73 -4.75 -0.96 -0.15
N ASP A 74 -5.64 -0.28 0.58
CA ASP A 74 -5.30 0.89 1.39
C ASP A 74 -4.37 0.55 2.58
N ASN A 75 -4.33 -0.72 2.99
CA ASN A 75 -3.48 -1.21 4.07
C ASN A 75 -2.28 -2.04 3.55
N THR A 76 -2.05 -2.02 2.23
CA THR A 76 -0.98 -2.75 1.56
C THR A 76 0.03 -1.75 0.98
N ASP A 77 1.31 -2.02 1.17
CA ASP A 77 2.39 -1.26 0.53
C ASP A 77 2.60 -1.81 -0.89
N LEU A 78 1.82 -1.28 -1.83
CA LEU A 78 1.84 -1.71 -3.24
C LEU A 78 2.65 -0.74 -4.08
N THR A 79 3.77 -1.21 -4.62
CA THR A 79 4.70 -0.44 -5.45
C THR A 79 4.63 -0.86 -6.91
N LEU A 80 4.55 0.14 -7.82
CA LEU A 80 4.76 0.01 -9.25
C LEU A 80 6.16 0.53 -9.59
N LEU A 81 7.02 -0.27 -10.22
CA LEU A 81 8.39 0.14 -10.58
C LEU A 81 8.42 1.06 -11.81
N LEU A 82 7.67 0.72 -12.86
CA LEU A 82 7.62 1.49 -14.11
C LEU A 82 6.47 2.52 -14.08
N ASP A 83 6.48 3.43 -13.12
CA ASP A 83 5.41 4.38 -12.86
C ASP A 83 5.44 5.63 -13.77
N ASN A 84 6.59 5.94 -14.37
CA ASN A 84 6.81 7.19 -15.12
C ASN A 84 6.76 7.02 -16.64
N GLY A 85 6.07 5.99 -17.16
CA GLY A 85 5.98 5.74 -18.58
C GLY A 85 7.28 5.26 -19.23
N VAL A 86 8.16 4.71 -18.41
CA VAL A 86 9.39 4.05 -18.91
C VAL A 86 9.00 2.80 -19.67
N ASP A 87 9.61 2.60 -20.83
CA ASP A 87 9.44 1.39 -21.62
C ASP A 87 10.14 0.20 -20.93
N LEU A 88 9.43 -0.94 -20.85
CA LEU A 88 9.93 -2.14 -20.19
C LEU A 88 11.28 -2.61 -20.75
N HIS A 89 11.47 -2.52 -22.08
CA HIS A 89 12.71 -2.96 -22.73
C HIS A 89 13.92 -2.06 -22.40
N SER A 90 13.68 -0.84 -21.94
CA SER A 90 14.71 0.14 -21.61
C SER A 90 14.89 0.29 -20.09
N TYR A 91 14.06 -0.37 -19.31
CA TYR A 91 14.07 -0.22 -17.86
C TYR A 91 15.34 -0.82 -17.25
N GLN A 92 15.95 -0.04 -16.36
CA GLN A 92 17.05 -0.47 -15.53
C GLN A 92 16.70 -0.12 -14.08
N PRO A 93 16.63 -1.08 -13.16
CA PRO A 93 16.24 -0.81 -11.80
C PRO A 93 17.25 0.12 -11.11
N THR A 94 16.72 1.07 -10.37
CA THR A 94 17.53 1.92 -9.50
C THR A 94 17.95 1.17 -8.24
N ALA A 95 18.88 1.73 -7.47
CA ALA A 95 19.26 1.15 -6.19
C ALA A 95 18.05 1.08 -5.22
N ASP A 96 17.16 2.07 -5.27
CA ASP A 96 15.94 2.09 -4.46
C ASP A 96 14.96 0.99 -4.88
N ASP A 97 14.83 0.71 -6.18
CA ASP A 97 13.99 -0.37 -6.67
C ASP A 97 14.50 -1.74 -6.21
N ILE A 98 15.82 -1.94 -6.26
CA ILE A 98 16.45 -3.16 -5.74
C ILE A 98 16.18 -3.33 -4.24
N VAL A 99 16.21 -2.26 -3.45
CA VAL A 99 15.90 -2.31 -2.02
C VAL A 99 14.43 -2.71 -1.80
N LYS A 100 13.49 -2.10 -2.55
CA LYS A 100 12.06 -2.43 -2.45
C LYS A 100 11.80 -3.90 -2.79
N ILE A 101 12.37 -4.39 -3.91
CA ILE A 101 12.28 -5.80 -4.30
C ILE A 101 12.87 -6.71 -3.22
N SER A 102 14.05 -6.37 -2.73
CA SER A 102 14.77 -7.20 -1.74
C SER A 102 14.00 -7.43 -0.43
N ASP A 103 13.14 -6.48 -0.02
CA ASP A 103 12.40 -6.48 1.26
C ASP A 103 10.91 -6.78 1.11
N CYS A 104 10.39 -6.95 -0.12
CA CYS A 104 8.97 -7.20 -0.34
C CYS A 104 8.55 -8.62 0.07
N ASP A 105 7.25 -8.80 0.26
CA ASP A 105 6.64 -10.10 0.57
C ASP A 105 6.18 -10.81 -0.71
N LEU A 106 5.84 -10.05 -1.75
CA LEU A 106 5.46 -10.55 -3.07
C LEU A 106 6.06 -9.67 -4.16
N PHE A 107 6.75 -10.29 -5.12
CA PHE A 107 7.25 -9.65 -6.32
C PHE A 107 6.61 -10.28 -7.56
N ILE A 108 6.05 -9.46 -8.44
CA ILE A 108 5.40 -9.87 -9.69
C ILE A 108 6.08 -9.17 -10.85
N TYR A 109 6.43 -9.92 -11.89
CA TYR A 109 7.07 -9.39 -13.09
C TYR A 109 6.65 -10.19 -14.33
N VAL A 110 6.82 -9.59 -15.52
CA VAL A 110 6.39 -10.20 -16.77
C VAL A 110 7.22 -11.42 -17.13
N GLY A 111 8.53 -11.30 -17.04
CA GLY A 111 9.50 -12.30 -17.51
C GLY A 111 10.01 -12.02 -18.91
N GLY A 112 10.83 -12.93 -19.41
CA GLY A 112 11.47 -12.82 -20.74
C GLY A 112 12.68 -11.90 -20.75
N GLU A 113 13.13 -11.53 -21.98
CA GLU A 113 14.39 -10.81 -22.20
C GLU A 113 14.44 -9.42 -21.49
N SER A 114 13.30 -8.76 -21.37
CA SER A 114 13.24 -7.44 -20.72
C SER A 114 13.46 -7.47 -19.22
N ASP A 115 13.31 -8.64 -18.59
CA ASP A 115 13.39 -8.84 -17.14
C ASP A 115 14.61 -9.69 -16.73
N GLU A 116 15.63 -9.84 -17.58
CA GLU A 116 16.86 -10.59 -17.27
C GLU A 116 17.57 -10.06 -16.00
N TRP A 117 17.41 -8.79 -15.69
CA TRP A 117 17.96 -8.14 -14.48
C TRP A 117 17.36 -8.70 -13.19
N VAL A 118 16.18 -9.30 -13.24
CA VAL A 118 15.45 -9.83 -12.07
C VAL A 118 16.25 -10.90 -11.36
N ASP A 119 16.91 -11.79 -12.09
CA ASP A 119 17.71 -12.86 -11.50
C ASP A 119 18.81 -12.31 -10.59
N ASP A 120 19.45 -11.20 -10.99
CA ASP A 120 20.49 -10.57 -10.18
C ASP A 120 19.91 -9.82 -8.97
N ALA A 121 18.74 -9.20 -9.12
CA ALA A 121 18.01 -8.57 -8.01
C ALA A 121 17.62 -9.59 -6.93
N LEU A 122 17.12 -10.74 -7.34
CA LEU A 122 16.65 -11.79 -6.43
C LEU A 122 17.78 -12.51 -5.67
N LYS A 123 18.98 -12.62 -6.25
CA LYS A 123 20.14 -13.23 -5.58
C LYS A 123 20.46 -12.56 -4.24
N ASN A 124 20.23 -11.24 -4.16
CA ASN A 124 20.56 -10.42 -3.00
C ASN A 124 19.34 -10.10 -2.12
N ALA A 125 18.17 -10.71 -2.38
CA ALA A 125 16.97 -10.48 -1.60
C ALA A 125 17.16 -10.79 -0.12
N THR A 126 16.74 -9.86 0.74
CA THR A 126 16.85 -9.99 2.20
C THR A 126 15.69 -10.79 2.78
N ASN A 127 14.48 -10.61 2.23
CA ASN A 127 13.31 -11.40 2.62
C ASN A 127 13.37 -12.80 2.00
N LYS A 128 13.77 -13.79 2.77
CA LYS A 128 13.87 -15.19 2.32
C LYS A 128 12.50 -15.89 2.18
N ASN A 129 11.44 -15.27 2.68
CA ASN A 129 10.07 -15.79 2.56
C ASN A 129 9.29 -15.13 1.41
N MET A 130 9.91 -14.21 0.66
CA MET A 130 9.33 -13.55 -0.48
C MET A 130 8.76 -14.56 -1.47
N LYS A 131 7.55 -14.29 -1.95
CA LYS A 131 6.96 -15.00 -3.09
C LYS A 131 7.31 -14.25 -4.37
N VAL A 132 7.62 -15.00 -5.41
CA VAL A 132 7.96 -14.44 -6.72
C VAL A 132 7.03 -15.06 -7.77
N ILE A 133 6.42 -14.24 -8.60
CA ILE A 133 5.58 -14.65 -9.72
C ILE A 133 6.19 -14.10 -11.00
N ASN A 134 6.67 -15.00 -11.86
CA ASN A 134 6.98 -14.72 -13.24
C ASN A 134 5.73 -15.05 -14.07
N LEU A 135 5.13 -14.06 -14.71
CA LEU A 135 3.88 -14.26 -15.45
C LEU A 135 4.05 -15.20 -16.66
N LEU A 136 5.19 -15.18 -17.33
CA LEU A 136 5.44 -16.10 -18.44
C LEU A 136 5.56 -17.57 -17.99
N ASP A 137 5.93 -17.81 -16.73
CA ASP A 137 6.07 -19.19 -16.21
C ASP A 137 4.72 -19.80 -15.79
N VAL A 138 3.68 -18.97 -15.64
CA VAL A 138 2.35 -19.42 -15.20
C VAL A 138 1.32 -19.49 -16.32
N LEU A 139 1.72 -19.14 -17.55
CA LEU A 139 0.91 -19.26 -18.77
C LEU A 139 1.20 -20.58 -19.48
#